data_1e0f33069bbfd160365b3fe0907540ae
#
_entry.id   1e0f33069bbfd160365b3fe0907540ae
#
_cell.length_a   1.000
_cell.length_b   1.000
_cell.length_c   1.000
_cell.angle_alpha   90.00
_cell.angle_beta   90.00
_cell.angle_gamma   90.00
#
_symmetry.space_group_name_H-M   'P 1'
#
loop_
_entity.id
_entity.type
_entity.pdbx_description
1 polymer ?
#
loop_
_entity_poly.entity_id
_entity_poly.type
_entity_poly.pdbx_seq_one_letter_code
_entity_poly.pdbx_strand_id
1 'polypeptide(L)'
;MNEALENILSNETIIVKQDTEMANVLLSIDAANRYIIMDTNGQNLGIAAEESSGVGGFLLRQLLNNNRPCNLHIYDNKGVQIATGKKPFRFIFTEMSATTDGVLIGRTRRRFNMAKRKYTIDVDGSSGFEIQSSLF
;
A
#
# COMPACT_ATOMS: atom_id res chain seq x y z
N MET A 1 -18.05 -4.42 -0.65
CA MET A 1 -16.65 -4.37 -0.22
C MET A 1 -16.35 -5.70 0.44
N ASN A 2 -15.11 -6.18 0.40
CA ASN A 2 -14.74 -7.48 0.99
C ASN A 2 -14.84 -7.40 2.52
N GLU A 3 -15.52 -8.37 3.17
CA GLU A 3 -15.78 -8.38 4.62
C GLU A 3 -14.49 -8.34 5.47
N ALA A 4 -13.43 -9.05 5.03
CA ALA A 4 -12.15 -9.02 5.72
C ALA A 4 -11.47 -7.65 5.63
N LEU A 5 -11.62 -6.95 4.52
CA LEU A 5 -11.15 -5.58 4.37
C LEU A 5 -11.94 -4.62 5.26
N GLU A 6 -13.26 -4.77 5.32
CA GLU A 6 -14.13 -3.99 6.22
C GLU A 6 -13.73 -4.19 7.68
N ASN A 7 -13.42 -5.42 8.09
CA ASN A 7 -12.95 -5.70 9.43
C ASN A 7 -11.64 -4.97 9.78
N ILE A 8 -10.68 -4.91 8.86
CA ILE A 8 -9.46 -4.12 9.05
C ILE A 8 -9.79 -2.63 9.17
N LEU A 9 -10.60 -2.11 8.25
CA LEU A 9 -10.92 -0.67 8.15
C LEU A 9 -11.88 -0.18 9.25
N SER A 10 -12.59 -1.07 9.95
CA SER A 10 -13.47 -0.71 11.07
C SER A 10 -12.70 -0.36 12.36
N ASN A 11 -11.41 -0.66 12.41
CA ASN A 11 -10.58 -0.25 13.54
C ASN A 11 -10.33 1.26 13.50
N GLU A 12 -10.54 1.95 14.62
CA GLU A 12 -10.26 3.39 14.75
C GLU A 12 -8.79 3.72 14.49
N THR A 13 -7.90 2.80 14.86
CA THR A 13 -6.45 2.91 14.65
C THR A 13 -5.89 1.58 14.16
N ILE A 14 -5.13 1.64 13.08
CA ILE A 14 -4.32 0.52 12.59
C ILE A 14 -2.83 0.86 12.66
N ILE A 15 -2.03 -0.11 13.04
CA ILE A 15 -0.58 -0.01 13.11
C ILE A 15 0.01 -0.83 11.97
N VAL A 16 0.83 -0.19 11.14
CA VAL A 16 1.54 -0.86 10.04
C VAL A 16 3.03 -0.88 10.36
N LYS A 17 3.59 -2.07 10.54
CA LYS A 17 5.01 -2.26 10.87
C LYS A 17 5.68 -3.05 9.76
N GLN A 18 6.83 -2.57 9.28
CA GLN A 18 7.65 -3.34 8.35
C GLN A 18 8.19 -4.59 9.05
N ASP A 19 7.96 -5.75 8.44
CA ASP A 19 8.51 -7.02 8.91
C ASP A 19 9.92 -7.19 8.32
N THR A 20 10.92 -7.08 9.18
CA THR A 20 12.33 -7.30 8.83
C THR A 20 12.80 -8.71 9.17
N GLU A 21 12.03 -9.45 9.95
CA GLU A 21 12.34 -10.81 10.36
C GLU A 21 11.58 -11.80 9.47
N MET A 22 12.26 -12.44 8.54
CA MET A 22 11.71 -13.44 7.63
C MET A 22 11.18 -14.72 8.32
N ALA A 23 11.16 -14.76 9.66
CA ALA A 23 10.96 -15.98 10.43
C ALA A 23 9.50 -16.41 10.63
N ASN A 24 8.52 -15.54 10.39
CA ASN A 24 7.12 -15.89 10.57
C ASN A 24 6.46 -16.28 9.25
N VAL A 25 6.53 -17.55 9.01
CA VAL A 25 6.09 -18.35 7.87
C VAL A 25 4.56 -18.45 7.79
N LEU A 26 3.83 -17.36 7.78
CA LEU A 26 2.41 -17.52 7.44
C LEU A 26 2.14 -17.51 5.94
N LEU A 27 3.08 -17.03 5.13
CA LEU A 27 2.89 -17.04 3.69
C LEU A 27 4.23 -17.24 2.97
N SER A 28 4.29 -18.26 2.16
CA SER A 28 5.33 -18.48 1.12
C SER A 28 5.23 -17.40 0.02
N ILE A 29 4.93 -16.15 0.40
CA ILE A 29 4.81 -15.06 -0.54
C ILE A 29 6.21 -14.53 -0.82
N ASP A 30 6.65 -14.69 -2.04
CA ASP A 30 7.85 -14.02 -2.54
C ASP A 30 7.57 -12.53 -2.66
N ALA A 31 8.03 -11.76 -1.68
CA ALA A 31 7.77 -10.33 -1.57
C ALA A 31 9.06 -9.56 -1.35
N ALA A 32 9.14 -8.41 -2.01
CA ALA A 32 10.27 -7.49 -1.88
C ALA A 32 10.29 -6.77 -0.52
N ASN A 33 9.12 -6.42 -0.01
CA ASN A 33 8.91 -5.86 1.33
C ASN A 33 7.60 -6.42 1.89
N ARG A 34 7.58 -6.61 3.20
CA ARG A 34 6.40 -7.07 3.94
C ARG A 34 6.08 -6.11 5.07
N TYR A 35 4.79 -5.95 5.35
CA TYR A 35 4.30 -5.10 6.43
C TYR A 35 3.20 -5.86 7.16
N ILE A 36 3.27 -5.92 8.48
CA ILE A 36 2.23 -6.48 9.33
C ILE A 36 1.25 -5.36 9.65
N ILE A 37 -0.04 -5.65 9.50
CA ILE A 37 -1.15 -4.75 9.86
C ILE A 37 -1.74 -5.26 11.17
N MET A 38 -1.74 -4.42 12.20
CA MET A 38 -2.17 -4.77 13.55
C MET A 38 -3.16 -3.75 14.10
N ASP A 39 -3.95 -4.16 15.07
CA ASP A 39 -4.69 -3.25 15.93
C ASP A 39 -3.82 -2.66 17.04
N THR A 40 -4.39 -1.81 17.89
CA THR A 40 -3.70 -1.19 19.03
C THR A 40 -3.31 -2.19 20.14
N ASN A 41 -3.90 -3.38 20.16
CA ASN A 41 -3.56 -4.46 21.10
C ASN A 41 -2.44 -5.37 20.56
N GLY A 42 -1.95 -5.12 19.35
CA GLY A 42 -0.94 -5.93 18.68
C GLY A 42 -1.51 -7.19 18.01
N GLN A 43 -2.83 -7.30 17.88
CA GLN A 43 -3.46 -8.39 17.16
C GLN A 43 -3.23 -8.24 15.67
N ASN A 44 -2.76 -9.29 15.00
CA ASN A 44 -2.55 -9.31 13.56
C ASN A 44 -3.90 -9.29 12.82
N LEU A 45 -4.14 -8.24 12.06
CA LEU A 45 -5.32 -8.06 11.21
C LEU A 45 -5.07 -8.50 9.77
N GLY A 46 -3.80 -8.48 9.32
CA GLY A 46 -3.43 -8.84 7.96
C GLY A 46 -1.98 -8.49 7.62
N ILE A 47 -1.62 -8.72 6.36
CA ILE A 47 -0.27 -8.49 5.85
C ILE A 47 -0.38 -7.72 4.54
N ALA A 48 0.48 -6.71 4.36
CA ALA A 48 0.71 -6.09 3.06
C ALA A 48 2.08 -6.54 2.53
N ALA A 49 2.11 -7.01 1.28
CA ALA A 49 3.30 -7.54 0.64
C ALA A 49 3.53 -6.88 -0.71
N GLU A 50 4.73 -6.33 -0.92
CA GLU A 50 5.13 -5.77 -2.21
C GLU A 50 5.58 -6.90 -3.14
N GLU A 51 4.98 -6.97 -4.34
CA GLU A 51 5.34 -7.95 -5.36
C GLU A 51 6.83 -7.89 -5.71
N SER A 52 7.48 -9.05 -5.74
CA SER A 52 8.88 -9.17 -6.14
C SER A 52 9.03 -8.95 -7.64
N SER A 53 9.85 -7.99 -8.03
CA SER A 53 10.08 -7.65 -9.45
C SER A 53 11.20 -8.47 -10.10
N GLY A 54 11.70 -9.53 -9.44
CA GLY A 54 12.81 -10.34 -9.93
C GLY A 54 14.13 -9.56 -10.08
N VAL A 55 15.09 -10.13 -10.80
CA VAL A 55 16.45 -9.57 -10.97
C VAL A 55 16.43 -8.19 -11.66
N GLY A 56 15.55 -7.98 -12.64
CA GLY A 56 15.40 -6.70 -13.32
C GLY A 56 14.86 -5.59 -12.40
N GLY A 57 14.07 -5.96 -11.40
CA GLY A 57 13.51 -5.01 -10.41
C GLY A 57 14.55 -4.38 -9.50
N PHE A 58 15.67 -5.06 -9.22
CA PHE A 58 16.75 -4.50 -8.42
C PHE A 58 17.40 -3.29 -9.11
N LEU A 59 17.70 -3.39 -10.40
CA LEU A 59 18.25 -2.26 -11.18
C LEU A 59 17.24 -1.11 -11.30
N LEU A 60 15.96 -1.43 -11.53
CA LEU A 60 14.91 -0.43 -11.57
C LEU A 60 14.73 0.29 -10.23
N ARG A 61 14.89 -0.40 -9.10
CA ARG A 61 14.87 0.23 -7.77
C ARG A 61 15.96 1.26 -7.59
N GLN A 62 17.17 0.96 -8.04
CA GLN A 62 18.31 1.89 -7.94
C GLN A 62 18.15 3.11 -8.85
N LEU A 63 17.65 2.92 -10.09
CA LEU A 63 17.54 3.99 -11.08
C LEU A 63 16.30 4.87 -10.87
N LEU A 64 15.15 4.28 -10.52
CA LEU A 64 13.86 4.98 -10.49
C LEU A 64 13.48 5.46 -9.09
N ASN A 65 14.15 4.99 -8.05
CA ASN A 65 13.92 5.38 -6.66
C ASN A 65 12.40 5.45 -6.32
N ASN A 66 11.90 6.63 -5.95
CA ASN A 66 10.49 6.84 -5.58
C ASN A 66 9.50 6.78 -6.75
N ASN A 67 9.97 6.83 -7.99
CA ASN A 67 9.13 6.79 -9.19
C ASN A 67 8.92 5.37 -9.74
N ARG A 68 9.52 4.35 -9.13
CA ARG A 68 9.36 2.96 -9.56
C ARG A 68 7.90 2.49 -9.48
N PRO A 69 7.47 1.62 -10.40
CA PRO A 69 6.19 0.94 -10.27
C PRO A 69 6.21 0.02 -9.04
N CYS A 70 5.05 -0.14 -8.41
CA CYS A 70 4.91 -1.01 -7.25
C CYS A 70 3.50 -1.60 -7.24
N ASN A 71 3.40 -2.90 -7.05
CA ASN A 71 2.17 -3.60 -6.73
C ASN A 71 2.25 -4.04 -5.27
N LEU A 72 1.24 -3.67 -4.48
CA LEU A 72 1.11 -4.04 -3.09
C LEU A 72 -0.14 -4.89 -2.92
N HIS A 73 0.01 -6.12 -2.46
CA HIS A 73 -1.09 -7.03 -2.18
C HIS A 73 -1.37 -7.03 -0.69
N ILE A 74 -2.64 -6.91 -0.32
CA ILE A 74 -3.09 -6.97 1.06
C ILE A 74 -3.82 -8.30 1.27
N TYR A 75 -3.40 -9.03 2.30
CA TYR A 75 -3.92 -10.33 2.69
C TYR A 75 -4.53 -10.22 4.08
N ASP A 76 -5.58 -10.97 4.32
CA ASP A 76 -6.13 -11.14 5.66
C ASP A 76 -5.22 -12.02 6.54
N ASN A 77 -5.60 -12.24 7.79
CA ASN A 77 -4.88 -13.08 8.73
C ASN A 77 -4.90 -14.59 8.39
N LYS A 78 -5.71 -14.99 7.39
CA LYS A 78 -5.78 -16.36 6.84
C LYS A 78 -4.95 -16.51 5.55
N GLY A 79 -4.35 -15.44 5.07
CA GLY A 79 -3.57 -15.43 3.83
C GLY A 79 -4.40 -15.28 2.56
N VAL A 80 -5.66 -14.90 2.65
CA VAL A 80 -6.51 -14.61 1.48
C VAL A 80 -6.25 -13.17 1.03
N GLN A 81 -5.97 -12.98 -0.25
CA GLN A 81 -5.80 -11.65 -0.81
C GLN A 81 -7.13 -10.91 -0.84
N ILE A 82 -7.18 -9.76 -0.19
CA ILE A 82 -8.40 -8.95 -0.01
C ILE A 82 -8.36 -7.62 -0.75
N ALA A 83 -7.17 -7.10 -1.04
CA ALA A 83 -7.03 -5.86 -1.80
C ALA A 83 -5.70 -5.80 -2.55
N THR A 84 -5.63 -4.91 -3.54
CA THR A 84 -4.42 -4.61 -4.29
C THR A 84 -4.25 -3.11 -4.45
N GLY A 85 -3.07 -2.61 -4.12
CA GLY A 85 -2.61 -1.27 -4.43
C GLY A 85 -1.69 -1.30 -5.65
N LYS A 86 -1.97 -0.50 -6.67
CA LYS A 86 -1.12 -0.36 -7.87
C LYS A 86 -0.60 1.06 -8.01
N LYS A 87 0.70 1.17 -8.10
CA LYS A 87 1.41 2.41 -8.40
C LYS A 87 2.15 2.23 -9.73
N PRO A 88 1.64 2.77 -10.84
CA PRO A 88 2.33 2.72 -12.12
C PRO A 88 3.56 3.63 -12.10
N PHE A 89 4.49 3.36 -13.01
CA PHE A 89 5.60 4.28 -13.26
C PHE A 89 5.09 5.63 -13.76
N ARG A 90 5.53 6.71 -13.13
CA ARG A 90 5.21 8.09 -13.52
C ARG A 90 6.40 9.00 -13.27
N PHE A 91 6.76 9.86 -14.23
CA PHE A 91 7.88 10.78 -14.09
C PHE A 91 7.64 11.92 -13.09
N ILE A 92 6.45 12.52 -13.09
CA ILE A 92 6.21 13.77 -12.36
C ILE A 92 5.17 13.60 -11.26
N PHE A 93 4.05 12.95 -11.53
CA PHE A 93 2.96 12.80 -10.56
C PHE A 93 2.74 11.34 -10.21
N THR A 94 3.07 11.01 -8.97
CA THR A 94 2.78 9.67 -8.45
C THR A 94 1.29 9.53 -8.21
N GLU A 95 0.72 8.48 -8.76
CA GLU A 95 -0.64 8.05 -8.53
C GLU A 95 -0.61 6.61 -8.02
N MET A 96 -1.47 6.28 -7.06
CA MET A 96 -1.68 4.92 -6.59
C MET A 96 -3.18 4.65 -6.54
N SER A 97 -3.61 3.52 -7.08
CA SER A 97 -5.01 3.06 -7.02
C SER A 97 -5.12 1.83 -6.11
N ALA A 98 -6.24 1.72 -5.40
CA ALA A 98 -6.56 0.57 -4.57
C ALA A 98 -7.82 -0.12 -5.12
N THR A 99 -7.78 -1.44 -5.22
CA THR A 99 -8.90 -2.27 -5.69
C THR A 99 -9.17 -3.41 -4.71
N THR A 100 -10.43 -3.80 -4.57
CA THR A 100 -10.87 -5.02 -3.91
C THR A 100 -11.84 -5.75 -4.83
N ASP A 101 -11.71 -7.07 -4.97
CA ASP A 101 -12.53 -7.89 -5.87
C ASP A 101 -12.62 -7.33 -7.30
N GLY A 102 -11.54 -6.71 -7.79
CA GLY A 102 -11.47 -6.05 -9.11
C GLY A 102 -12.17 -4.68 -9.19
N VAL A 103 -12.80 -4.22 -8.12
CA VAL A 103 -13.48 -2.92 -8.07
C VAL A 103 -12.55 -1.87 -7.49
N LEU A 104 -12.47 -0.71 -8.13
CA LEU A 104 -11.70 0.43 -7.64
C LEU A 104 -12.38 1.02 -6.39
N ILE A 105 -11.67 1.04 -5.26
CA ILE A 105 -12.16 1.60 -3.99
C ILE A 105 -11.57 2.97 -3.67
N GLY A 106 -10.44 3.31 -4.28
CA GLY A 106 -9.84 4.61 -4.05
C GLY A 106 -8.60 4.87 -4.87
N ARG A 107 -8.20 6.13 -4.90
CA ARG A 107 -7.02 6.60 -5.63
C ARG A 107 -6.34 7.72 -4.87
N THR A 108 -5.02 7.66 -4.77
CA THR A 108 -4.21 8.77 -4.27
C THR A 108 -3.42 9.38 -5.40
N ARG A 109 -3.33 10.72 -5.43
CA ARG A 109 -2.54 11.46 -6.42
C ARG A 109 -1.67 12.49 -5.73
N ARG A 110 -0.39 12.50 -6.09
CA ARG A 110 0.51 13.59 -5.69
C ARG A 110 0.17 14.85 -6.49
N ARG A 111 -0.02 15.96 -5.79
CA ARG A 111 -0.22 17.29 -6.40
C ARG A 111 1.09 18.05 -6.43
N PHE A 112 1.30 18.83 -7.48
CA PHE A 112 2.44 19.74 -7.54
C PHE A 112 2.29 20.84 -6.50
N ASN A 113 3.29 20.99 -5.65
CA ASN A 113 3.41 22.11 -4.73
C ASN A 113 4.91 22.34 -4.46
N MET A 114 5.37 23.60 -4.59
CA MET A 114 6.79 23.95 -4.42
C MET A 114 7.25 23.93 -2.96
N ALA A 115 6.33 24.10 -2.01
CA ALA A 115 6.65 24.25 -0.59
C ALA A 115 6.27 23.03 0.28
N LYS A 116 5.40 22.14 -0.20
CA LYS A 116 4.86 21.01 0.59
C LYS A 116 4.62 19.81 -0.31
N ARG A 117 4.65 18.61 0.29
CA ARG A 117 4.14 17.39 -0.38
C ARG A 117 2.63 17.32 -0.16
N LYS A 118 1.88 17.45 -1.25
CA LYS A 118 0.42 17.35 -1.23
C LYS A 118 -0.05 16.10 -1.96
N TYR A 119 -0.99 15.38 -1.34
CA TYR A 119 -1.65 14.23 -1.93
C TYR A 119 -3.15 14.41 -1.80
N THR A 120 -3.90 14.16 -2.86
CA THR A 120 -5.36 14.02 -2.79
C THR A 120 -5.72 12.56 -2.72
N ILE A 121 -6.72 12.22 -1.93
CA ILE A 121 -7.30 10.89 -1.82
C ILE A 121 -8.73 10.97 -2.32
N ASP A 122 -9.00 10.27 -3.41
CA ASP A 122 -10.34 10.13 -3.98
C ASP A 122 -10.91 8.78 -3.53
N VAL A 123 -12.12 8.78 -3.01
CA VAL A 123 -12.88 7.59 -2.61
C VAL A 123 -14.18 7.59 -3.38
N ASP A 124 -14.53 6.47 -4.01
CA ASP A 124 -15.75 6.31 -4.82
C ASP A 124 -15.98 7.43 -5.85
N GLY A 125 -14.87 7.90 -6.47
CA GLY A 125 -14.93 8.94 -7.50
C GLY A 125 -15.11 10.37 -6.99
N SER A 126 -15.23 10.58 -5.69
CA SER A 126 -15.26 11.90 -5.08
C SER A 126 -13.93 12.23 -4.39
N SER A 127 -13.47 13.48 -4.54
CA SER A 127 -12.31 13.99 -3.79
C SER A 127 -12.69 14.14 -2.32
N GLY A 128 -12.18 13.23 -1.47
CA GLY A 128 -12.54 13.19 -0.06
C GLY A 128 -11.54 13.87 0.87
N PHE A 129 -10.24 13.67 0.64
CA PHE A 129 -9.21 14.06 1.61
C PHE A 129 -7.97 14.64 0.94
N GLU A 130 -7.32 15.57 1.65
CA GLU A 130 -6.00 16.07 1.28
C GLU A 130 -4.99 15.78 2.40
N ILE A 131 -3.86 15.16 2.05
CA ILE A 131 -2.72 14.97 2.95
C ILE A 131 -1.65 15.97 2.58
N GLN A 132 -1.17 16.72 3.58
CA GLN A 132 -0.05 17.64 3.43
C GLN A 132 1.06 17.25 4.40
N SER A 133 2.29 17.25 3.94
CA SER A 133 3.46 17.12 4.81
C SER A 133 4.48 18.20 4.51
N SER A 134 5.26 18.58 5.53
CA SER A 134 6.44 19.43 5.35
C SER A 134 7.43 18.77 4.39
N LEU A 135 8.22 19.57 3.68
CA LEU A 135 9.35 19.09 2.88
C LEU A 135 10.59 18.80 3.76
N PHE A 136 10.60 19.32 4.97
CA PHE A 136 11.68 19.21 5.95
C PHE A 136 11.14 18.77 7.30
#